data_016601bd989a67212736bdd50d674675
#
_entry.id   016601bd989a67212736bdd50d674675
#
_cell.length_a   1.000
_cell.length_b   1.000
_cell.length_c   1.000
_cell.angle_alpha   90.00
_cell.angle_beta   90.00
_cell.angle_gamma   90.00
#
_symmetry.space_group_name_H-M   'P 1'
#
loop_
_entity.id
_entity.type
_entity.pdbx_description
1 polymer ?
#
loop_
_entity_poly.entity_id
_entity_poly.type
_entity_poly.pdbx_seq_one_letter_code
_entity_poly.pdbx_strand_id
1 'polypeptide(L)'
;MKYIIFDFDGTIGDSQSLIVKTLQDTMRARKLEVKSEEACAKTIGLRLDEAFVALFGMSAEEGMECAATYREIFLDNKKTMIVQPFPHVINTLRELHRRGYILGMASSRNHCSLDGYVKQMQLEDIFSSIVAGDDVEHVKPAPDMVFKALGEMLGMKNPGASAEGVKNPAASAEDVLNPITSVEAEDIKDVFAETLVVGDMNFDVDMAHHAGCKACAVTYGNGTREQLASAEFIIDDFAELLELV
;
A
#
# COMPACT_ATOMS: atom_id res chain seq x y z
N MET A 1 0.26 -17.86 -9.74
CA MET A 1 0.22 -16.38 -9.68
C MET A 1 0.97 -15.80 -10.86
N LYS A 2 0.56 -14.64 -11.35
CA LYS A 2 1.24 -13.93 -12.44
C LYS A 2 1.53 -12.49 -12.07
N TYR A 3 0.66 -11.89 -11.27
CA TYR A 3 0.74 -10.52 -10.80
C TYR A 3 0.96 -10.50 -9.28
N ILE A 4 1.86 -9.64 -8.81
CA ILE A 4 2.11 -9.47 -7.38
C ILE A 4 2.14 -7.98 -7.07
N ILE A 5 1.29 -7.53 -6.15
CA ILE A 5 1.20 -6.14 -5.72
C ILE A 5 1.67 -6.05 -4.28
N PHE A 6 2.62 -5.17 -4.01
CA PHE A 6 3.24 -5.03 -2.68
C PHE A 6 2.83 -3.72 -2.03
N ASP A 7 2.58 -3.75 -0.73
CA ASP A 7 2.66 -2.54 0.09
C ASP A 7 4.12 -2.12 0.28
N PHE A 8 4.31 -0.87 0.74
CA PHE A 8 5.65 -0.33 1.00
C PHE A 8 6.00 -0.31 2.50
N ASP A 9 5.18 0.36 3.34
CA ASP A 9 5.48 0.62 4.74
C ASP A 9 5.24 -0.60 5.62
N GLY A 10 6.29 -1.19 6.19
CA GLY A 10 6.18 -2.42 6.98
C GLY A 10 6.27 -3.70 6.14
N THR A 11 6.28 -3.56 4.81
CA THR A 11 6.37 -4.70 3.87
C THR A 11 7.70 -4.68 3.10
N ILE A 12 7.97 -3.62 2.33
CA ILE A 12 9.24 -3.43 1.62
C ILE A 12 10.21 -2.63 2.47
N GLY A 13 9.76 -1.50 3.03
CA GLY A 13 10.55 -0.55 3.78
C GLY A 13 10.31 -0.58 5.28
N ASP A 14 11.37 -0.70 6.07
CA ASP A 14 11.35 -0.54 7.53
C ASP A 14 11.26 0.95 7.88
N SER A 15 10.04 1.47 7.82
CA SER A 15 9.73 2.90 7.97
C SER A 15 9.05 3.23 9.29
N GLN A 16 8.70 2.24 10.13
CA GLN A 16 7.92 2.43 11.35
C GLN A 16 8.51 3.51 12.26
N SER A 17 9.80 3.42 12.56
CA SER A 17 10.47 4.37 13.47
C SER A 17 10.40 5.82 12.97
N LEU A 18 10.58 6.03 11.66
CA LEU A 18 10.48 7.36 11.04
C LEU A 18 9.05 7.90 11.09
N ILE A 19 8.07 7.06 10.75
CA ILE A 19 6.65 7.46 10.74
C ILE A 19 6.20 7.80 12.16
N VAL A 20 6.43 6.90 13.13
CA VAL A 20 6.04 7.08 14.53
C VAL A 20 6.67 8.34 15.11
N LYS A 21 7.99 8.53 14.92
CA LYS A 21 8.67 9.75 15.38
C LYS A 21 8.02 11.01 14.78
N THR A 22 7.73 10.98 13.47
CA THR A 22 7.17 12.15 12.79
C THR A 22 5.74 12.44 13.25
N LEU A 23 4.91 11.40 13.49
CA LEU A 23 3.59 11.56 14.11
C LEU A 23 3.70 12.23 15.47
N GLN A 24 4.58 11.74 16.35
CA GLN A 24 4.77 12.30 17.68
C GLN A 24 5.33 13.74 17.65
N ASP A 25 6.26 14.04 16.75
CA ASP A 25 6.78 15.40 16.56
C ASP A 25 5.70 16.35 16.05
N THR A 26 4.82 15.87 15.16
CA THR A 26 3.64 16.62 14.71
C THR A 26 2.67 16.90 15.85
N MET A 27 2.42 15.91 16.70
CA MET A 27 1.58 16.09 17.91
C MET A 27 2.15 17.19 18.82
N ARG A 28 3.47 17.18 19.06
CA ARG A 28 4.15 18.22 19.86
C ARG A 28 4.01 19.61 19.20
N ALA A 29 4.27 19.70 17.90
CA ALA A 29 4.18 20.96 17.14
C ALA A 29 2.75 21.54 17.16
N ARG A 30 1.73 20.68 17.07
CA ARG A 30 0.32 21.04 17.11
C ARG A 30 -0.26 21.15 18.53
N LYS A 31 0.55 20.94 19.56
CA LYS A 31 0.16 20.96 20.99
C LYS A 31 -0.93 19.92 21.32
N LEU A 32 -0.93 18.81 20.63
CA LEU A 32 -1.79 17.66 20.89
C LEU A 32 -1.14 16.75 21.96
N GLU A 33 -1.95 15.89 22.58
CA GLU A 33 -1.46 14.81 23.44
C GLU A 33 -0.58 13.85 22.63
N VAL A 34 0.65 13.61 23.09
CA VAL A 34 1.55 12.67 22.41
C VAL A 34 1.10 11.23 22.67
N LYS A 35 0.62 10.55 21.65
CA LYS A 35 0.22 9.15 21.74
C LYS A 35 1.43 8.22 21.80
N SER A 36 1.23 7.00 22.32
CA SER A 36 2.28 5.98 22.41
C SER A 36 2.75 5.54 21.02
N GLU A 37 3.94 4.97 20.96
CA GLU A 37 4.49 4.39 19.71
C GLU A 37 3.57 3.32 19.16
N GLU A 38 3.04 2.44 20.03
CA GLU A 38 2.09 1.40 19.63
C GLU A 38 0.79 1.96 19.02
N ALA A 39 0.24 3.03 19.61
CA ALA A 39 -0.95 3.68 19.07
C ALA A 39 -0.67 4.30 17.68
N CYS A 40 0.48 4.92 17.51
CA CYS A 40 0.92 5.48 16.24
C CYS A 40 1.14 4.37 15.19
N ALA A 41 1.82 3.28 15.56
CA ALA A 41 2.11 2.17 14.66
C ALA A 41 0.82 1.53 14.08
N LYS A 42 -0.24 1.41 14.87
CA LYS A 42 -1.55 0.89 14.43
C LYS A 42 -2.23 1.74 13.34
N THR A 43 -1.77 2.96 13.10
CA THR A 43 -2.32 3.82 12.03
C THR A 43 -1.48 3.80 10.75
N ILE A 44 -0.35 3.09 10.74
CA ILE A 44 0.47 2.93 9.55
C ILE A 44 -0.34 2.12 8.51
N GLY A 45 -0.35 2.59 7.26
CA GLY A 45 -1.19 2.02 6.21
C GLY A 45 -2.44 2.83 5.89
N LEU A 46 -2.94 3.64 6.84
CA LEU A 46 -4.01 4.61 6.57
C LEU A 46 -3.48 5.84 5.81
N ARG A 47 -4.38 6.58 5.19
CA ARG A 47 -4.06 7.94 4.75
C ARG A 47 -3.64 8.79 5.94
N LEU A 48 -2.71 9.69 5.71
CA LEU A 48 -2.12 10.48 6.80
C LEU A 48 -3.14 11.34 7.57
N ASP A 49 -4.10 11.95 6.89
CA ASP A 49 -5.20 12.68 7.50
C ASP A 49 -6.12 11.75 8.31
N GLU A 50 -6.44 10.58 7.77
CA GLU A 50 -7.25 9.56 8.47
C GLU A 50 -6.52 8.98 9.69
N ALA A 51 -5.19 8.86 9.65
CA ALA A 51 -4.40 8.44 10.80
C ALA A 51 -4.58 9.41 11.99
N PHE A 52 -4.58 10.73 11.77
CA PHE A 52 -4.84 11.71 12.82
C PHE A 52 -6.29 11.68 13.30
N VAL A 53 -7.25 11.50 12.38
CA VAL A 53 -8.67 11.31 12.75
C VAL A 53 -8.81 10.07 13.64
N ALA A 54 -8.19 8.96 13.30
CA ALA A 54 -8.23 7.72 14.09
C ALA A 54 -7.59 7.86 15.47
N LEU A 55 -6.48 8.61 15.58
CA LEU A 55 -5.76 8.81 16.84
C LEU A 55 -6.48 9.74 17.84
N PHE A 56 -7.28 10.69 17.36
CA PHE A 56 -7.81 11.77 18.19
C PHE A 56 -9.34 11.93 18.11
N GLY A 57 -10.03 11.30 17.18
CA GLY A 57 -11.46 11.52 16.94
C GLY A 57 -11.76 12.95 16.44
N MET A 58 -10.78 13.62 15.82
CA MET A 58 -10.91 14.96 15.28
C MET A 58 -11.66 14.97 13.95
N SER A 59 -12.03 16.16 13.45
CA SER A 59 -12.65 16.32 12.14
C SER A 59 -11.66 16.02 11.01
N ALA A 60 -12.17 15.71 9.82
CA ALA A 60 -11.33 15.51 8.63
C ALA A 60 -10.48 16.75 8.29
N GLU A 61 -11.02 17.96 8.51
CA GLU A 61 -10.31 19.22 8.29
C GLU A 61 -9.11 19.36 9.23
N GLU A 62 -9.30 19.09 10.52
CA GLU A 62 -8.18 19.07 11.51
C GLU A 62 -7.15 18.00 11.18
N GLY A 63 -7.59 16.83 10.71
CA GLY A 63 -6.71 15.76 10.23
C GLY A 63 -5.85 16.21 9.06
N MET A 64 -6.43 16.90 8.07
CA MET A 64 -5.69 17.48 6.94
C MET A 64 -4.66 18.54 7.36
N GLU A 65 -4.99 19.38 8.35
CA GLU A 65 -4.02 20.35 8.91
C GLU A 65 -2.86 19.67 9.61
N CYS A 66 -3.14 18.60 10.39
CA CYS A 66 -2.09 17.79 11.01
C CYS A 66 -1.22 17.10 9.94
N ALA A 67 -1.83 16.58 8.89
CA ALA A 67 -1.12 15.96 7.77
C ALA A 67 -0.20 16.95 7.03
N ALA A 68 -0.60 18.22 6.89
CA ALA A 68 0.25 19.27 6.33
C ALA A 68 1.49 19.50 7.21
N THR A 69 1.30 19.66 8.51
CA THR A 69 2.40 19.83 9.49
C THR A 69 3.32 18.60 9.49
N TYR A 70 2.76 17.38 9.43
CA TYR A 70 3.54 16.15 9.35
C TYR A 70 4.46 16.14 8.12
N ARG A 71 3.97 16.54 6.95
CA ARG A 71 4.77 16.52 5.72
C ARG A 71 6.00 17.42 5.82
N GLU A 72 5.88 18.58 6.46
CA GLU A 72 7.01 19.48 6.72
C GLU A 72 8.04 18.83 7.64
N ILE A 73 7.61 18.30 8.79
CA ILE A 73 8.47 17.64 9.78
C ILE A 73 9.11 16.37 9.19
N PHE A 74 8.37 15.62 8.38
CA PHE A 74 8.87 14.43 7.71
C PHE A 74 10.08 14.73 6.79
N LEU A 75 10.06 15.85 6.08
CA LEU A 75 11.18 16.27 5.24
C LEU A 75 12.47 16.51 6.04
N ASP A 76 12.37 16.91 7.29
CA ASP A 76 13.53 17.08 8.16
C ASP A 76 13.96 15.75 8.81
N ASN A 77 13.03 14.98 9.34
CA ASN A 77 13.32 13.70 9.98
C ASN A 77 13.98 12.70 9.02
N LYS A 78 13.50 12.61 7.77
CA LYS A 78 14.07 11.69 6.76
C LYS A 78 15.54 12.00 6.38
N LYS A 79 16.07 13.17 6.70
CA LYS A 79 17.48 13.51 6.47
C LYS A 79 18.42 12.72 7.37
N THR A 80 17.93 12.29 8.54
CA THR A 80 18.72 11.59 9.56
C THR A 80 18.24 10.16 9.81
N MET A 81 17.00 9.84 9.42
CA MET A 81 16.40 8.51 9.58
C MET A 81 16.16 7.90 8.20
N ILE A 82 17.08 7.06 7.78
CA ILE A 82 17.03 6.43 6.44
C ILE A 82 16.19 5.16 6.55
N VAL A 83 15.13 5.07 5.75
CA VAL A 83 14.34 3.85 5.61
C VAL A 83 15.16 2.82 4.83
N GLN A 84 15.41 1.67 5.47
CA GLN A 84 16.07 0.54 4.85
C GLN A 84 15.03 -0.47 4.35
N PRO A 85 15.32 -1.25 3.29
CA PRO A 85 14.50 -2.41 2.98
C PRO A 85 14.61 -3.45 4.09
N PHE A 86 13.54 -4.19 4.34
CA PHE A 86 13.61 -5.36 5.22
C PHE A 86 14.57 -6.42 4.66
N PRO A 87 15.08 -7.34 5.50
CA PRO A 87 15.93 -8.44 5.05
C PRO A 87 15.31 -9.20 3.87
N HIS A 88 16.14 -9.61 2.94
CA HIS A 88 15.82 -10.40 1.75
C HIS A 88 14.93 -9.73 0.70
N VAL A 89 14.25 -8.60 1.00
CA VAL A 89 13.29 -7.94 0.11
C VAL A 89 13.88 -7.65 -1.27
N ILE A 90 15.00 -6.96 -1.34
CA ILE A 90 15.60 -6.56 -2.64
C ILE A 90 15.94 -7.76 -3.52
N ASN A 91 16.54 -8.80 -2.92
CA ASN A 91 16.94 -9.98 -3.66
C ASN A 91 15.72 -10.79 -4.14
N THR A 92 14.69 -10.88 -3.31
CA THR A 92 13.44 -11.59 -3.63
C THR A 92 12.67 -10.86 -4.74
N LEU A 93 12.53 -9.53 -4.68
CA LEU A 93 11.89 -8.75 -5.73
C LEU A 93 12.59 -8.92 -7.08
N ARG A 94 13.93 -8.86 -7.10
CA ARG A 94 14.72 -9.09 -8.32
C ARG A 94 14.56 -10.50 -8.86
N GLU A 95 14.51 -11.49 -7.99
CA GLU A 95 14.32 -12.89 -8.39
C GLU A 95 12.91 -13.13 -8.93
N LEU A 96 11.86 -12.58 -8.30
CA LEU A 96 10.49 -12.64 -8.81
C LEU A 96 10.39 -11.99 -10.20
N HIS A 97 10.97 -10.81 -10.36
CA HIS A 97 11.02 -10.13 -11.66
C HIS A 97 11.76 -10.98 -12.71
N ARG A 98 12.91 -11.59 -12.34
CA ARG A 98 13.68 -12.48 -13.22
C ARG A 98 12.90 -13.74 -13.62
N ARG A 99 12.02 -14.25 -12.75
CA ARG A 99 11.11 -15.37 -13.02
C ARG A 99 9.95 -15.00 -13.94
N GLY A 100 9.79 -13.71 -14.25
CA GLY A 100 8.75 -13.20 -15.15
C GLY A 100 7.43 -12.84 -14.50
N TYR A 101 7.39 -12.71 -13.15
CA TYR A 101 6.24 -12.12 -12.47
C TYR A 101 6.14 -10.63 -12.79
N ILE A 102 4.92 -10.15 -12.96
CA ILE A 102 4.63 -8.73 -13.15
C ILE A 102 4.39 -8.12 -11.78
N LEU A 103 5.27 -7.20 -11.38
CA LEU A 103 5.29 -6.64 -10.04
C LEU A 103 4.72 -5.23 -10.02
N GLY A 104 3.91 -4.91 -9.01
CA GLY A 104 3.40 -3.58 -8.75
C GLY A 104 3.52 -3.20 -7.28
N MET A 105 3.29 -1.93 -7.01
CA MET A 105 3.26 -1.38 -5.66
C MET A 105 1.95 -0.63 -5.43
N ALA A 106 1.36 -0.77 -4.24
CA ALA A 106 0.19 -0.03 -3.79
C ALA A 106 0.42 0.47 -2.36
N SER A 107 0.59 1.78 -2.18
CA SER A 107 0.93 2.37 -0.90
C SER A 107 0.10 3.61 -0.60
N SER A 108 -0.34 3.79 0.66
CA SER A 108 -1.05 5.00 1.11
C SER A 108 -0.17 6.26 1.17
N ARG A 109 1.14 6.14 0.89
CA ARG A 109 2.04 7.27 0.70
C ARG A 109 1.65 8.11 -0.51
N ASN A 110 2.08 9.39 -0.52
CA ASN A 110 2.02 10.17 -1.75
C ASN A 110 3.09 9.72 -2.75
N HIS A 111 2.82 9.94 -4.03
CA HIS A 111 3.65 9.50 -5.15
C HIS A 111 5.10 10.01 -5.06
N CYS A 112 5.29 11.29 -4.78
CA CYS A 112 6.61 11.92 -4.66
C CYS A 112 7.49 11.26 -3.55
N SER A 113 6.88 10.86 -2.43
CA SER A 113 7.58 10.16 -1.36
C SER A 113 7.98 8.75 -1.78
N LEU A 114 7.08 8.04 -2.46
CA LEU A 114 7.26 6.66 -2.90
C LEU A 114 8.36 6.56 -3.96
N ASP A 115 8.34 7.42 -4.97
CA ASP A 115 9.39 7.52 -5.99
C ASP A 115 10.78 7.71 -5.40
N GLY A 116 10.86 8.52 -4.33
CA GLY A 116 12.12 8.74 -3.62
C GLY A 116 12.71 7.45 -3.02
N TYR A 117 11.87 6.57 -2.48
CA TYR A 117 12.32 5.28 -1.93
C TYR A 117 12.60 4.25 -3.00
N VAL A 118 11.78 4.18 -4.04
CA VAL A 118 12.03 3.30 -5.21
C VAL A 118 13.42 3.60 -5.80
N LYS A 119 13.73 4.88 -5.97
CA LYS A 119 15.05 5.35 -6.44
C LYS A 119 16.18 5.02 -5.45
N GLN A 120 15.97 5.30 -4.16
CA GLN A 120 16.95 5.02 -3.11
C GLN A 120 17.31 3.52 -3.06
N MET A 121 16.33 2.65 -3.26
CA MET A 121 16.47 1.19 -3.22
C MET A 121 16.87 0.58 -4.58
N GLN A 122 16.97 1.39 -5.64
CA GLN A 122 17.30 0.96 -7.02
C GLN A 122 16.30 -0.10 -7.53
N LEU A 123 15.01 0.23 -7.43
CA LEU A 123 13.88 -0.63 -7.80
C LEU A 123 13.06 -0.06 -8.99
N GLU A 124 13.56 0.98 -9.68
CA GLU A 124 12.85 1.66 -10.76
C GLU A 124 12.46 0.72 -11.90
N ASP A 125 13.31 -0.26 -12.19
CA ASP A 125 13.10 -1.22 -13.29
C ASP A 125 12.33 -2.48 -12.84
N ILE A 126 11.94 -2.58 -11.57
CA ILE A 126 11.31 -3.78 -11.00
C ILE A 126 9.79 -3.70 -11.08
N PHE A 127 9.21 -2.53 -10.87
CA PHE A 127 7.76 -2.36 -10.81
C PHE A 127 7.20 -1.87 -12.14
N SER A 128 6.21 -2.61 -12.65
CA SER A 128 5.42 -2.24 -13.84
C SER A 128 4.34 -1.21 -13.52
N SER A 129 3.97 -1.07 -12.25
CA SER A 129 3.01 -0.10 -11.74
C SER A 129 3.38 0.32 -10.33
N ILE A 130 3.23 1.61 -10.02
CA ILE A 130 3.39 2.17 -8.67
C ILE A 130 2.19 3.07 -8.42
N VAL A 131 1.28 2.61 -7.55
CA VAL A 131 0.07 3.35 -7.18
C VAL A 131 0.23 3.91 -5.78
N ALA A 132 0.12 5.22 -5.67
CA ALA A 132 0.22 5.99 -4.45
C ALA A 132 -1.17 6.41 -3.92
N GLY A 133 -1.24 6.86 -2.67
CA GLY A 133 -2.50 7.28 -2.04
C GLY A 133 -3.14 8.52 -2.69
N ASP A 134 -2.37 9.32 -3.43
CA ASP A 134 -2.87 10.47 -4.19
C ASP A 134 -3.23 10.13 -5.65
N ASP A 135 -3.09 8.87 -6.06
CA ASP A 135 -3.47 8.40 -7.39
C ASP A 135 -4.91 7.85 -7.45
N VAL A 136 -5.58 7.69 -6.33
CA VAL A 136 -6.91 7.09 -6.18
C VAL A 136 -7.82 7.93 -5.28
N GLU A 137 -9.14 7.75 -5.45
CA GLU A 137 -10.12 8.41 -4.58
C GLU A 137 -10.19 7.72 -3.21
N HIS A 138 -10.25 6.39 -3.20
CA HIS A 138 -10.33 5.60 -1.99
C HIS A 138 -9.06 4.75 -1.81
N VAL A 139 -8.39 4.95 -0.68
CA VAL A 139 -7.21 4.16 -0.30
C VAL A 139 -7.62 2.87 0.44
N LYS A 140 -6.65 2.06 0.82
CA LYS A 140 -6.83 0.86 1.65
C LYS A 140 -7.79 1.13 2.82
N PRO A 141 -8.77 0.26 3.07
CA PRO A 141 -8.98 -1.09 2.52
C PRO A 141 -9.82 -1.15 1.22
N ALA A 142 -10.09 -0.02 0.56
CA ALA A 142 -10.78 -0.02 -0.73
C ALA A 142 -9.91 -0.65 -1.82
N PRO A 143 -10.51 -1.32 -2.82
CA PRO A 143 -9.78 -2.06 -3.85
C PRO A 143 -9.19 -1.18 -4.97
N ASP A 144 -9.45 0.12 -4.95
CA ASP A 144 -9.14 1.07 -6.03
C ASP A 144 -7.67 1.01 -6.47
N MET A 145 -6.75 0.89 -5.49
CA MET A 145 -5.31 0.80 -5.77
C MET A 145 -4.95 -0.50 -6.50
N VAL A 146 -5.60 -1.62 -6.17
CA VAL A 146 -5.39 -2.90 -6.86
C VAL A 146 -5.90 -2.80 -8.29
N PHE A 147 -7.10 -2.25 -8.51
CA PHE A 147 -7.68 -2.08 -9.84
C PHE A 147 -6.80 -1.19 -10.72
N LYS A 148 -6.33 -0.07 -10.19
CA LYS A 148 -5.44 0.82 -10.91
C LYS A 148 -4.12 0.15 -11.25
N ALA A 149 -3.49 -0.53 -10.28
CA ALA A 149 -2.23 -1.23 -10.49
C ALA A 149 -2.35 -2.30 -11.57
N LEU A 150 -3.39 -3.15 -11.51
CA LEU A 150 -3.64 -4.17 -12.54
C LEU A 150 -3.92 -3.56 -13.91
N GLY A 151 -4.69 -2.47 -13.97
CA GLY A 151 -4.92 -1.75 -15.22
C GLY A 151 -3.63 -1.28 -15.89
N GLU A 152 -2.72 -0.69 -15.11
CA GLU A 152 -1.40 -0.25 -15.59
C GLU A 152 -0.51 -1.43 -16.00
N MET A 153 -0.48 -2.52 -15.21
CA MET A 153 0.27 -3.74 -15.52
C MET A 153 -0.21 -4.42 -16.81
N LEU A 154 -1.50 -4.30 -17.14
CA LEU A 154 -2.10 -4.82 -18.36
C LEU A 154 -1.94 -3.87 -19.57
N GLY A 155 -1.29 -2.71 -19.38
CA GLY A 155 -1.07 -1.72 -20.43
C GLY A 155 -2.32 -0.92 -20.81
N MET A 156 -3.30 -0.84 -19.91
CA MET A 156 -4.54 -0.08 -20.14
C MET A 156 -4.24 1.42 -20.08
N LYS A 157 -4.78 2.18 -21.03
CA LYS A 157 -4.66 3.63 -21.02
C LYS A 157 -5.70 4.21 -20.04
N ASN A 158 -5.26 4.98 -19.04
CA ASN A 158 -6.09 5.67 -18.03
C ASN A 158 -6.99 4.73 -17.20
N PRO A 159 -6.46 3.75 -16.46
CA PRO A 159 -7.25 2.82 -15.66
C PRO A 159 -8.04 3.48 -14.49
N GLY A 160 -7.91 4.79 -14.28
CA GLY A 160 -8.66 5.54 -13.27
C GLY A 160 -9.66 6.57 -13.82
N ALA A 161 -9.75 6.76 -15.15
CA ALA A 161 -10.56 7.83 -15.75
C ALA A 161 -12.06 7.53 -15.84
N SER A 162 -12.51 6.32 -15.53
CA SER A 162 -13.92 5.91 -15.62
C SER A 162 -14.68 5.94 -14.30
N ALA A 163 -14.04 6.29 -13.18
CA ALA A 163 -14.69 6.36 -11.87
C ALA A 163 -15.64 7.58 -11.70
N GLU A 164 -15.68 8.53 -12.62
CA GLU A 164 -16.63 9.65 -12.56
C GLU A 164 -18.12 9.22 -12.66
N GLY A 165 -18.40 7.96 -12.94
CA GLY A 165 -19.76 7.40 -13.03
C GLY A 165 -20.16 6.44 -11.91
N VAL A 166 -19.21 5.86 -11.18
CA VAL A 166 -19.48 4.81 -10.20
C VAL A 166 -19.44 5.38 -8.78
N LYS A 167 -20.54 6.01 -8.38
CA LYS A 167 -20.77 6.47 -6.99
C LYS A 167 -21.18 5.33 -6.04
N ASN A 168 -20.69 4.12 -6.26
CA ASN A 168 -21.08 2.99 -5.44
C ASN A 168 -19.82 2.37 -4.80
N PRO A 169 -19.65 2.47 -3.45
CA PRO A 169 -18.53 1.84 -2.74
C PRO A 169 -18.56 0.30 -2.80
N ALA A 170 -19.60 -0.28 -3.38
CA ALA A 170 -19.76 -1.71 -3.65
C ALA A 170 -19.61 -2.04 -5.15
N ALA A 171 -18.96 -1.18 -5.95
CA ALA A 171 -18.70 -1.47 -7.35
C ALA A 171 -17.82 -2.71 -7.48
N SER A 172 -18.23 -3.66 -8.29
CA SER A 172 -17.47 -4.87 -8.55
C SER A 172 -16.25 -4.58 -9.46
N ALA A 173 -15.25 -5.45 -9.41
CA ALA A 173 -14.12 -5.41 -10.34
C ALA A 173 -14.58 -5.33 -11.81
N GLU A 174 -15.70 -5.97 -12.14
CA GLU A 174 -16.31 -5.95 -13.49
C GLU A 174 -16.82 -4.55 -13.85
N ASP A 175 -17.37 -3.79 -12.87
CA ASP A 175 -17.90 -2.44 -13.10
C ASP A 175 -16.78 -1.42 -13.36
N VAL A 176 -15.59 -1.62 -12.79
CA VAL A 176 -14.46 -0.68 -12.91
C VAL A 176 -13.59 -0.98 -14.15
N LEU A 177 -13.39 -2.25 -14.50
CA LEU A 177 -12.51 -2.65 -15.61
C LEU A 177 -13.25 -2.84 -16.95
N ASN A 178 -14.53 -3.19 -16.93
CA ASN A 178 -15.33 -3.51 -18.12
C ASN A 178 -15.49 -2.34 -19.13
N PRO A 179 -15.53 -1.04 -18.76
CA PRO A 179 -15.60 0.04 -19.73
C PRO A 179 -14.29 0.32 -20.47
N ILE A 180 -13.16 -0.26 -20.00
CA ILE A 180 -11.81 0.16 -20.41
C ILE A 180 -11.12 -0.88 -21.30
N THR A 181 -11.63 -2.11 -21.35
CA THR A 181 -10.93 -3.23 -21.98
C THR A 181 -11.69 -3.84 -23.15
N SER A 182 -10.93 -4.17 -24.22
CA SER A 182 -11.28 -5.20 -25.18
C SER A 182 -11.06 -6.63 -24.61
N VAL A 183 -10.90 -6.76 -23.31
CA VAL A 183 -10.69 -8.02 -22.58
C VAL A 183 -12.04 -8.57 -22.18
N GLU A 184 -12.30 -9.83 -22.45
CA GLU A 184 -13.55 -10.51 -22.12
C GLU A 184 -13.69 -10.62 -20.58
N ALA A 185 -14.91 -10.61 -20.04
CA ALA A 185 -15.16 -10.64 -18.58
C ALA A 185 -14.58 -11.90 -17.88
N GLU A 186 -14.43 -13.01 -18.62
CA GLU A 186 -13.79 -14.24 -18.10
C GLU A 186 -12.28 -14.04 -17.90
N ASP A 187 -11.60 -13.37 -18.82
CA ASP A 187 -10.17 -13.06 -18.72
C ASP A 187 -9.85 -12.11 -17.52
N ILE A 188 -10.79 -11.23 -17.20
CA ILE A 188 -10.66 -10.32 -16.05
C ILE A 188 -10.69 -11.10 -14.73
N LYS A 189 -11.59 -12.07 -14.56
CA LYS A 189 -11.66 -12.91 -13.35
C LYS A 189 -10.39 -13.71 -13.14
N ASP A 190 -9.79 -14.20 -14.21
CA ASP A 190 -8.53 -14.92 -14.15
C ASP A 190 -7.38 -14.03 -13.71
N VAL A 191 -7.35 -12.75 -14.12
CA VAL A 191 -6.32 -11.79 -13.66
C VAL A 191 -6.36 -11.60 -12.14
N PHE A 192 -7.55 -11.43 -11.55
CA PHE A 192 -7.68 -11.29 -10.09
C PHE A 192 -7.32 -12.59 -9.35
N ALA A 193 -7.75 -13.74 -9.87
CA ALA A 193 -7.41 -15.05 -9.31
C ALA A 193 -5.90 -15.36 -9.39
N GLU A 194 -5.19 -14.79 -10.38
CA GLU A 194 -3.75 -14.89 -10.54
C GLU A 194 -2.96 -13.77 -9.85
N THR A 195 -3.64 -12.89 -9.10
CA THR A 195 -3.02 -11.76 -8.38
C THR A 195 -2.84 -12.09 -6.90
N LEU A 196 -1.67 -11.77 -6.39
CA LEU A 196 -1.34 -11.81 -4.97
C LEU A 196 -1.04 -10.39 -4.48
N VAL A 197 -1.71 -9.96 -3.41
CA VAL A 197 -1.39 -8.73 -2.69
C VAL A 197 -0.58 -9.08 -1.45
N VAL A 198 0.56 -8.42 -1.27
CA VAL A 198 1.48 -8.66 -0.15
C VAL A 198 1.54 -7.42 0.73
N GLY A 199 1.23 -7.56 2.01
CA GLY A 199 1.20 -6.46 2.97
C GLY A 199 1.39 -6.90 4.40
N ASP A 200 1.53 -5.96 5.33
CA ASP A 200 1.77 -6.22 6.74
C ASP A 200 0.60 -5.82 7.65
N MET A 201 -0.45 -5.20 7.09
CA MET A 201 -1.61 -4.74 7.85
C MET A 201 -2.90 -5.41 7.36
N ASN A 202 -3.89 -5.49 8.25
CA ASN A 202 -5.23 -5.95 7.86
C ASN A 202 -5.84 -5.13 6.71
N PHE A 203 -5.50 -3.85 6.58
CA PHE A 203 -5.94 -3.00 5.46
C PHE A 203 -5.47 -3.52 4.09
N ASP A 204 -4.29 -4.17 4.03
CA ASP A 204 -3.77 -4.79 2.81
C ASP A 204 -4.55 -6.05 2.46
N VAL A 205 -4.82 -6.87 3.49
CA VAL A 205 -5.58 -8.11 3.35
C VAL A 205 -7.01 -7.81 2.91
N ASP A 206 -7.65 -6.83 3.56
CA ASP A 206 -9.01 -6.41 3.21
C ASP A 206 -9.06 -5.82 1.79
N MET A 207 -8.08 -5.01 1.39
CA MET A 207 -7.96 -4.47 0.03
C MET A 207 -7.85 -5.59 -1.01
N ALA A 208 -7.04 -6.61 -0.74
CA ALA A 208 -6.91 -7.77 -1.61
C ALA A 208 -8.24 -8.50 -1.77
N HIS A 209 -8.93 -8.79 -0.67
CA HIS A 209 -10.21 -9.49 -0.67
C HIS A 209 -11.32 -8.68 -1.34
N HIS A 210 -11.39 -7.37 -1.09
CA HIS A 210 -12.35 -6.49 -1.77
C HIS A 210 -12.11 -6.42 -3.28
N ALA A 211 -10.85 -6.60 -3.73
CA ALA A 211 -10.52 -6.71 -5.13
C ALA A 211 -10.77 -8.11 -5.74
N GLY A 212 -11.07 -9.12 -4.92
CA GLY A 212 -11.19 -10.51 -5.38
C GLY A 212 -9.84 -11.19 -5.61
N CYS A 213 -8.75 -10.66 -5.01
CA CYS A 213 -7.41 -11.20 -5.06
C CYS A 213 -7.08 -12.01 -3.82
N LYS A 214 -5.98 -12.80 -3.88
CA LYS A 214 -5.42 -13.45 -2.70
C LYS A 214 -4.51 -12.50 -1.94
N ALA A 215 -4.46 -12.67 -0.61
CA ALA A 215 -3.57 -11.95 0.28
C ALA A 215 -2.44 -12.82 0.81
N CYS A 216 -1.24 -12.23 0.88
CA CYS A 216 -0.11 -12.77 1.62
C CYS A 216 0.31 -11.74 2.67
N ALA A 217 0.21 -12.11 3.93
CA ALA A 217 0.60 -11.24 5.04
C ALA A 217 2.04 -11.51 5.48
N VAL A 218 2.81 -10.45 5.74
CA VAL A 218 4.14 -10.53 6.35
C VAL A 218 4.04 -10.19 7.83
N THR A 219 4.69 -10.97 8.71
CA THR A 219 4.56 -10.80 10.16
C THR A 219 5.62 -9.91 10.81
N TYR A 220 6.62 -9.51 10.06
CA TYR A 220 7.71 -8.65 10.54
C TYR A 220 7.39 -7.15 10.48
N GLY A 221 6.25 -6.77 9.92
CA GLY A 221 5.76 -5.39 9.83
C GLY A 221 5.01 -4.90 11.07
N ASN A 222 3.96 -4.12 10.88
CA ASN A 222 3.24 -3.41 11.95
C ASN A 222 2.02 -4.19 12.48
N GLY A 223 1.44 -5.08 11.67
CA GLY A 223 0.25 -5.87 12.04
C GLY A 223 0.56 -7.03 12.95
N THR A 224 -0.39 -7.42 13.80
CA THR A 224 -0.27 -8.63 14.61
C THR A 224 -0.76 -9.86 13.83
N ARG A 225 -0.23 -11.04 14.15
CA ARG A 225 -0.63 -12.28 13.49
C ARG A 225 -2.14 -12.54 13.57
N GLU A 226 -2.80 -12.10 14.65
CA GLU A 226 -4.26 -12.21 14.80
C GLU A 226 -5.00 -11.31 13.81
N GLN A 227 -4.51 -10.09 13.57
CA GLN A 227 -5.07 -9.16 12.59
C GLN A 227 -4.89 -9.66 11.16
N LEU A 228 -3.85 -10.44 10.91
CA LEU A 228 -3.49 -10.97 9.59
C LEU A 228 -4.08 -12.35 9.30
N ALA A 229 -4.83 -12.94 10.24
CA ALA A 229 -5.28 -14.33 10.17
C ALA A 229 -6.26 -14.64 9.01
N SER A 230 -6.84 -13.64 8.37
CA SER A 230 -7.71 -13.79 7.20
C SER A 230 -6.95 -13.91 5.88
N ALA A 231 -5.63 -13.66 5.83
CA ALA A 231 -4.82 -13.82 4.64
C ALA A 231 -4.69 -15.32 4.26
N GLU A 232 -4.68 -15.62 2.96
CA GLU A 232 -4.47 -16.98 2.44
C GLU A 232 -3.08 -17.50 2.76
N PHE A 233 -2.09 -16.60 2.82
CA PHE A 233 -0.71 -16.94 3.14
C PHE A 233 -0.19 -16.00 4.22
N ILE A 234 0.58 -16.53 5.16
CA ILE A 234 1.28 -15.75 6.19
C ILE A 234 2.73 -16.22 6.21
N ILE A 235 3.65 -15.29 6.00
CA ILE A 235 5.09 -15.53 5.95
C ILE A 235 5.81 -14.71 7.02
N ASP A 236 6.89 -15.26 7.54
CA ASP A 236 7.73 -14.61 8.56
C ASP A 236 9.01 -14.01 7.95
N ASP A 237 9.35 -14.40 6.72
CA ASP A 237 10.46 -13.87 5.94
C ASP A 237 10.01 -13.61 4.48
N PHE A 238 10.41 -12.48 3.92
CA PHE A 238 10.01 -12.10 2.56
C PHE A 238 10.51 -13.10 1.49
N ALA A 239 11.62 -13.80 1.74
CA ALA A 239 12.14 -14.80 0.81
C ALA A 239 11.21 -16.02 0.64
N GLU A 240 10.32 -16.30 1.60
CA GLU A 240 9.35 -17.39 1.50
C GLU A 240 8.36 -17.20 0.34
N LEU A 241 8.20 -15.97 -0.17
CA LEU A 241 7.43 -15.71 -1.39
C LEU A 241 7.91 -16.52 -2.59
N LEU A 242 9.22 -16.81 -2.69
CA LEU A 242 9.80 -17.57 -3.79
C LEU A 242 9.33 -19.03 -3.84
N GLU A 243 8.80 -19.53 -2.75
CA GLU A 243 8.27 -20.91 -2.60
C GLU A 243 6.74 -20.93 -2.76
N LEU A 244 6.06 -19.77 -2.59
CA LEU A 244 4.60 -19.65 -2.69
C LEU A 244 4.09 -19.43 -4.11
N VAL A 245 4.92 -18.84 -4.99
CA VAL A 245 4.50 -18.36 -6.31
C VAL A 245 5.31 -18.98 -7.44
#